data_1673dad5d71ce52939f306c1acb2bae1
#
_entry.id   1673dad5d71ce52939f306c1acb2bae1
#
_cell.length_a   1.000
_cell.length_b   1.000
_cell.length_c   1.000
_cell.angle_alpha   90.00
_cell.angle_beta   90.00
_cell.angle_gamma   90.00
#
_symmetry.space_group_name_H-M   'P 1'
#
loop_
_entity.id
_entity.type
_entity.pdbx_description
1 polymer ?
#
loop_
_entity_poly.entity_id
_entity_poly.type
_entity_poly.pdbx_seq_one_letter_code
_entity_poly.pdbx_strand_id
1 'polypeptide(L)'
;MSSSYRPISAVVDGGWLHGGEWNASGAATVVAVHGITANHRTFSPLAGALPRHRLLAPDLRGRGASRTLPGPWGIDRHAEDVARLITASGRGPVVLVGHSMGGFVAAALVRRFPDLVSGLVLIDGGLPFPPPLGGVDQEDDALAGGQ
;
A
#
# COMPACT_ATOMS: atom_id res chain seq x y z
N MET A 1 17.15 5.99 -18.45
CA MET A 1 16.66 7.24 -17.84
C MET A 1 16.32 7.01 -16.39
N SER A 2 16.76 7.88 -15.53
CA SER A 2 16.34 7.87 -14.14
C SER A 2 14.85 8.26 -14.06
N SER A 3 14.10 7.57 -13.20
CA SER A 3 12.72 7.94 -12.93
C SER A 3 12.67 9.26 -12.16
N SER A 4 11.74 10.15 -12.51
CA SER A 4 11.51 11.39 -11.77
C SER A 4 10.84 11.04 -10.43
N TYR A 5 11.28 11.67 -9.37
CA TYR A 5 10.77 11.44 -8.02
C TYR A 5 10.41 12.75 -7.34
N ARG A 6 9.32 12.73 -6.58
CA ARG A 6 9.00 13.81 -5.63
C ARG A 6 8.29 13.25 -4.41
N PRO A 7 8.47 13.86 -3.23
CA PRO A 7 7.65 13.51 -2.06
C PRO A 7 6.20 13.93 -2.27
N ILE A 8 5.28 13.15 -1.70
CA ILE A 8 3.84 13.45 -1.72
C ILE A 8 3.27 13.29 -0.31
N SER A 9 2.08 13.85 -0.12
CA SER A 9 1.34 13.73 1.14
C SER A 9 -0.16 13.72 0.86
N ALA A 10 -0.92 13.03 1.71
CA ALA A 10 -2.37 13.01 1.67
C ALA A 10 -2.93 13.15 3.08
N VAL A 11 -4.08 13.80 3.22
CA VAL A 11 -4.75 13.96 4.51
C VAL A 11 -5.41 12.64 4.90
N VAL A 12 -5.12 12.19 6.11
CA VAL A 12 -5.71 11.01 6.72
C VAL A 12 -6.19 11.36 8.13
N ASP A 13 -6.78 10.40 8.83
CA ASP A 13 -7.14 10.63 10.23
C ASP A 13 -5.88 10.87 11.07
N GLY A 14 -5.88 11.99 11.79
CA GLY A 14 -4.78 12.33 12.69
C GLY A 14 -3.61 13.07 12.07
N GLY A 15 -3.64 13.35 10.76
CA GLY A 15 -2.58 14.14 10.13
C GLY A 15 -2.35 13.85 8.66
N TRP A 16 -1.09 13.73 8.28
CA TRP A 16 -0.67 13.55 6.90
C TRP A 16 0.05 12.24 6.71
N LEU A 17 -0.39 11.47 5.71
CA LEU A 17 0.33 10.30 5.21
C LEU A 17 1.34 10.78 4.18
N HIS A 18 2.60 10.46 4.38
CA HIS A 18 3.68 10.83 3.48
C HIS A 18 4.09 9.65 2.61
N GLY A 19 4.73 9.94 1.50
CA GLY A 19 5.24 8.92 0.59
C GLY A 19 6.01 9.52 -0.56
N GLY A 20 6.11 8.76 -1.64
CA GLY A 20 6.80 9.17 -2.85
C GLY A 20 5.99 8.94 -4.11
N GLU A 21 6.27 9.75 -5.11
CA GLU A 21 5.72 9.60 -6.45
C GLU A 21 6.86 9.57 -7.46
N TRP A 22 6.79 8.62 -8.38
CA TRP A 22 7.70 8.53 -9.53
C TRP A 22 6.88 8.61 -10.81
N ASN A 23 7.49 9.15 -11.85
CA ASN A 23 6.93 9.15 -13.21
C ASN A 23 5.53 9.80 -13.24
N ALA A 24 5.40 11.01 -12.73
CA ALA A 24 4.12 11.70 -12.53
C ALA A 24 3.28 11.82 -13.81
N SER A 25 3.92 11.85 -14.99
CA SER A 25 3.23 11.96 -16.29
C SER A 25 2.79 10.61 -16.85
N GLY A 26 3.06 9.51 -16.16
CA GLY A 26 2.65 8.18 -16.62
C GLY A 26 1.13 8.06 -16.79
N ALA A 27 0.72 7.29 -17.81
CA ALA A 27 -0.69 7.18 -18.19
C ALA A 27 -1.52 6.41 -17.17
N ALA A 28 -0.99 5.32 -16.64
CA ALA A 28 -1.64 4.50 -15.62
C ALA A 28 -0.96 4.71 -14.28
N THR A 29 -1.71 4.52 -13.19
CA THR A 29 -1.19 4.66 -11.84
C THR A 29 -1.08 3.31 -11.16
N VAL A 30 0.09 3.05 -10.59
CA VAL A 30 0.36 1.91 -9.71
C VAL A 30 0.55 2.47 -8.31
N VAL A 31 -0.11 1.86 -7.33
CA VAL A 31 0.10 2.18 -5.91
C VAL A 31 0.74 0.97 -5.25
N ALA A 32 1.88 1.18 -4.60
CA ALA A 32 2.67 0.11 -4.01
C ALA A 32 2.76 0.26 -2.49
N VAL A 33 2.44 -0.81 -1.76
CA VAL A 33 2.34 -0.83 -0.31
C VAL A 33 3.41 -1.76 0.27
N HIS A 34 4.29 -1.19 1.10
CA HIS A 34 5.47 -1.87 1.65
C HIS A 34 5.15 -2.79 2.83
N GLY A 35 6.15 -3.60 3.22
CA GLY A 35 6.10 -4.48 4.39
C GLY A 35 6.36 -3.77 5.71
N ILE A 36 6.27 -4.53 6.80
CA ILE A 36 6.24 -4.00 8.18
C ILE A 36 7.47 -3.17 8.57
N THR A 37 8.65 -3.52 8.08
CA THR A 37 9.91 -2.85 8.43
C THR A 37 10.46 -1.97 7.30
N ALA A 38 9.70 -1.79 6.24
CA ALA A 38 10.12 -1.06 5.05
C ALA A 38 9.54 0.37 5.02
N ASN A 39 9.69 1.02 3.89
CA ASN A 39 9.12 2.33 3.58
C ASN A 39 8.95 2.45 2.07
N HIS A 40 8.46 3.60 1.59
CA HIS A 40 8.16 3.80 0.17
C HIS A 40 9.38 3.63 -0.74
N ARG A 41 10.59 3.85 -0.25
CA ARG A 41 11.81 3.78 -1.08
C ARG A 41 12.14 2.36 -1.54
N THR A 42 11.53 1.34 -0.91
CA THR A 42 11.59 -0.05 -1.35
C THR A 42 11.19 -0.19 -2.83
N PHE A 43 10.29 0.68 -3.32
CA PHE A 43 9.75 0.58 -4.66
C PHE A 43 10.48 1.43 -5.71
N SER A 44 11.60 2.05 -5.36
CA SER A 44 12.41 2.81 -6.31
C SER A 44 12.84 1.96 -7.53
N PRO A 45 13.32 0.71 -7.35
CA PRO A 45 13.63 -0.14 -8.51
C PRO A 45 12.42 -0.46 -9.38
N LEU A 46 11.26 -0.66 -8.78
CA LEU A 46 10.01 -0.91 -9.52
C LEU A 46 9.66 0.30 -10.40
N ALA A 47 9.80 1.52 -9.87
CA ALA A 47 9.55 2.74 -10.62
C ALA A 47 10.48 2.86 -11.83
N GLY A 48 11.74 2.49 -11.67
CA GLY A 48 12.72 2.46 -12.77
C GLY A 48 12.39 1.44 -13.84
N ALA A 49 11.78 0.31 -13.44
CA ALA A 49 11.35 -0.73 -14.37
C ALA A 49 10.03 -0.40 -15.09
N LEU A 50 9.27 0.57 -14.58
CA LEU A 50 7.97 0.97 -15.12
C LEU A 50 7.96 2.47 -15.47
N PRO A 51 8.81 2.93 -16.41
CA PRO A 51 8.98 4.37 -16.64
C PRO A 51 7.75 5.07 -17.22
N ARG A 52 6.79 4.32 -17.76
CA ARG A 52 5.56 4.86 -18.35
C ARG A 52 4.36 4.82 -17.41
N HIS A 53 4.57 4.33 -16.18
CA HIS A 53 3.52 4.25 -15.18
C HIS A 53 3.84 5.23 -14.05
N ARG A 54 2.83 5.98 -13.62
CA ARG A 54 2.95 6.76 -12.39
C ARG A 54 2.93 5.78 -11.22
N LEU A 55 3.95 5.83 -10.37
CA LEU A 55 4.02 5.00 -9.17
C LEU A 55 3.86 5.88 -7.93
N LEU A 56 2.88 5.56 -7.09
CA LEU A 56 2.68 6.16 -5.78
C LEU A 56 2.99 5.11 -4.72
N ALA A 57 3.78 5.47 -3.72
CA ALA A 57 4.08 4.57 -2.62
C ALA A 57 4.03 5.34 -1.30
N PRO A 58 3.05 5.05 -0.43
CA PRO A 58 3.01 5.68 0.88
C PRO A 58 4.01 5.05 1.84
N ASP A 59 4.46 5.83 2.81
CA ASP A 59 4.97 5.30 4.07
C ASP A 59 3.76 5.02 4.97
N LEU A 60 3.55 3.76 5.32
CA LEU A 60 2.42 3.40 6.15
C LEU A 60 2.48 4.08 7.52
N ARG A 61 1.32 4.35 8.09
CA ARG A 61 1.16 4.95 9.41
C ARG A 61 2.12 4.32 10.42
N GLY A 62 2.89 5.16 11.12
CA GLY A 62 3.88 4.73 12.10
C GLY A 62 5.25 4.34 11.51
N ARG A 63 5.45 4.45 10.19
CA ARG A 63 6.72 4.09 9.52
C ARG A 63 7.20 5.24 8.64
N GLY A 64 8.49 5.25 8.37
CA GLY A 64 9.10 6.23 7.48
C GLY A 64 8.75 7.66 7.86
N ALA A 65 8.38 8.46 6.87
CA ALA A 65 7.99 9.86 7.08
C ALA A 65 6.59 9.99 7.69
N SER A 66 5.81 8.90 7.78
CA SER A 66 4.49 8.86 8.44
C SER A 66 4.58 8.39 9.90
N ARG A 67 5.77 8.40 10.50
CA ARG A 67 6.02 7.85 11.85
C ARG A 67 5.28 8.58 12.95
N THR A 68 4.89 9.83 12.74
CA THR A 68 4.18 10.63 13.74
C THR A 68 2.67 10.42 13.75
N LEU A 69 2.13 9.69 12.79
CA LEU A 69 0.71 9.36 12.79
C LEU A 69 0.40 8.41 13.95
N PRO A 70 -0.61 8.72 14.76
CA PRO A 70 -0.93 7.91 15.93
C PRO A 70 -1.56 6.58 15.55
N GLY A 71 -1.45 5.59 16.48
CA GLY A 71 -2.21 4.35 16.36
C GLY A 71 -3.70 4.57 16.60
N PRO A 72 -4.47 3.48 16.45
CA PRO A 72 -4.04 2.10 16.16
C PRO A 72 -3.54 1.92 14.73
N TRP A 73 -2.68 0.91 14.51
CA TRP A 73 -2.02 0.66 13.23
C TRP A 73 -2.45 -0.65 12.56
N GLY A 74 -3.66 -1.09 12.76
CA GLY A 74 -4.16 -2.33 12.17
C GLY A 74 -4.28 -2.28 10.65
N ILE A 75 -4.45 -3.45 10.04
CA ILE A 75 -4.56 -3.62 8.58
C ILE A 75 -5.67 -2.73 8.01
N ASP A 76 -6.83 -2.68 8.65
CA ASP A 76 -7.95 -1.86 8.18
C ASP A 76 -7.62 -0.36 8.20
N ARG A 77 -6.91 0.10 9.21
CA ARG A 77 -6.47 1.49 9.29
C ARG A 77 -5.50 1.84 8.16
N HIS A 78 -4.55 0.95 7.88
CA HIS A 78 -3.65 1.13 6.75
C HIS A 78 -4.40 1.15 5.42
N ALA A 79 -5.38 0.26 5.25
CA ALA A 79 -6.20 0.24 4.04
C ALA A 79 -6.97 1.54 3.85
N GLU A 80 -7.54 2.11 4.91
CA GLU A 80 -8.20 3.41 4.87
C GLU A 80 -7.26 4.53 4.47
N ASP A 81 -6.05 4.55 5.05
CA ASP A 81 -5.05 5.57 4.74
C ASP A 81 -4.66 5.52 3.25
N VAL A 82 -4.41 4.31 2.72
CA VAL A 82 -4.04 4.13 1.32
C VAL A 82 -5.22 4.49 0.39
N ALA A 83 -6.44 4.15 0.78
CA ALA A 83 -7.64 4.54 0.02
C ALA A 83 -7.76 6.07 -0.10
N ARG A 84 -7.46 6.81 0.96
CA ARG A 84 -7.46 8.27 0.92
C ARG A 84 -6.37 8.82 -0.01
N LEU A 85 -5.20 8.19 -0.01
CA LEU A 85 -4.14 8.55 -0.96
C LEU A 85 -4.58 8.34 -2.41
N ILE A 86 -5.20 7.20 -2.71
CA ILE A 86 -5.70 6.90 -4.05
C ILE A 86 -6.74 7.93 -4.48
N THR A 87 -7.70 8.24 -3.61
CA THR A 87 -8.73 9.23 -3.88
C THR A 87 -8.13 10.61 -4.14
N ALA A 88 -7.17 11.01 -3.31
CA ALA A 88 -6.50 12.31 -3.45
C ALA A 88 -5.66 12.39 -4.74
N SER A 89 -5.23 11.26 -5.29
CA SER A 89 -4.44 11.22 -6.53
C SER A 89 -5.24 11.64 -7.76
N GLY A 90 -6.58 11.48 -7.73
CA GLY A 90 -7.50 12.04 -8.71
C GLY A 90 -7.53 11.38 -10.09
N ARG A 91 -6.87 10.24 -10.30
CA ARG A 91 -6.78 9.61 -11.63
C ARG A 91 -7.55 8.30 -11.77
N GLY A 92 -8.58 8.11 -10.95
CA GLY A 92 -9.44 6.93 -11.03
C GLY A 92 -8.80 5.67 -10.48
N PRO A 93 -9.31 4.47 -10.87
CA PRO A 93 -8.82 3.22 -10.33
C PRO A 93 -7.34 2.97 -10.62
N VAL A 94 -6.67 2.32 -9.68
CA VAL A 94 -5.23 2.05 -9.75
C VAL A 94 -4.95 0.55 -9.77
N VAL A 95 -3.78 0.17 -10.27
CA VAL A 95 -3.22 -1.16 -10.00
C VAL A 95 -2.54 -1.10 -8.64
N LEU A 96 -2.94 -1.99 -7.74
CA LEU A 96 -2.44 -2.02 -6.38
C LEU A 96 -1.43 -3.16 -6.22
N VAL A 97 -0.24 -2.84 -5.71
CA VAL A 97 0.82 -3.82 -5.44
C VAL A 97 1.07 -3.84 -3.94
N GLY A 98 1.03 -5.01 -3.33
CA GLY A 98 1.32 -5.15 -1.91
C GLY A 98 2.42 -6.18 -1.68
N HIS A 99 3.41 -5.83 -0.85
CA HIS A 99 4.52 -6.69 -0.49
C HIS A 99 4.46 -7.04 0.98
N SER A 100 4.52 -8.33 1.32
CA SER A 100 4.50 -8.85 2.69
C SER A 100 3.27 -8.33 3.45
N MET A 101 3.42 -7.63 4.57
CA MET A 101 2.29 -6.99 5.27
C MET A 101 1.48 -6.09 4.34
N GLY A 102 2.14 -5.39 3.43
CA GLY A 102 1.47 -4.56 2.42
C GLY A 102 0.52 -5.35 1.53
N GLY A 103 0.76 -6.64 1.34
CA GLY A 103 -0.15 -7.54 0.64
C GLY A 103 -1.48 -7.71 1.39
N PHE A 104 -1.44 -7.84 2.70
CA PHE A 104 -2.66 -7.92 3.52
C PHE A 104 -3.42 -6.59 3.53
N VAL A 105 -2.70 -5.47 3.55
CA VAL A 105 -3.29 -4.13 3.42
C VAL A 105 -4.00 -3.99 2.06
N ALA A 106 -3.33 -4.40 0.99
CA ALA A 106 -3.87 -4.35 -0.37
C ALA A 106 -5.13 -5.22 -0.50
N ALA A 107 -5.12 -6.43 0.04
CA ALA A 107 -6.28 -7.32 0.01
C ALA A 107 -7.47 -6.72 0.77
N ALA A 108 -7.23 -6.13 1.94
CA ALA A 108 -8.26 -5.46 2.72
C ALA A 108 -8.83 -4.25 1.98
N LEU A 109 -7.98 -3.49 1.29
CA LEU A 109 -8.39 -2.33 0.51
C LEU A 109 -9.31 -2.73 -0.64
N VAL A 110 -8.96 -3.75 -1.39
CA VAL A 110 -9.80 -4.28 -2.49
C VAL A 110 -11.15 -4.73 -1.97
N ARG A 111 -11.18 -5.42 -0.84
CA ARG A 111 -12.43 -5.90 -0.25
C ARG A 111 -13.34 -4.75 0.20
N ARG A 112 -12.76 -3.70 0.78
CA ARG A 112 -13.52 -2.57 1.33
C ARG A 112 -13.81 -1.47 0.32
N PHE A 113 -12.92 -1.27 -0.66
CA PHE A 113 -13.00 -0.18 -1.63
C PHE A 113 -12.72 -0.69 -3.05
N PRO A 114 -13.55 -1.65 -3.55
CA PRO A 114 -13.26 -2.30 -4.84
C PRO A 114 -13.22 -1.34 -6.02
N ASP A 115 -13.96 -0.23 -5.95
CA ASP A 115 -14.02 0.73 -7.06
C ASP A 115 -12.73 1.55 -7.23
N LEU A 116 -11.84 1.53 -6.23
CA LEU A 116 -10.56 2.23 -6.30
C LEU A 116 -9.47 1.42 -7.02
N VAL A 117 -9.71 0.13 -7.29
CA VAL A 117 -8.67 -0.80 -7.75
C VAL A 117 -9.10 -1.48 -9.04
N SER A 118 -8.25 -1.38 -10.08
CA SER A 118 -8.46 -2.05 -11.35
C SER A 118 -7.68 -3.36 -11.48
N GLY A 119 -6.67 -3.56 -10.64
CA GLY A 119 -5.87 -4.78 -10.62
C GLY A 119 -5.10 -4.90 -9.31
N LEU A 120 -4.76 -6.13 -8.92
CA LEU A 120 -4.09 -6.43 -7.67
C LEU A 120 -2.92 -7.37 -7.92
N VAL A 121 -1.75 -7.00 -7.40
CA VAL A 121 -0.54 -7.84 -7.40
C VAL A 121 -0.11 -8.04 -5.95
N LEU A 122 -0.04 -9.28 -5.52
CA LEU A 122 0.40 -9.66 -4.18
C LEU A 122 1.78 -10.32 -4.26
N ILE A 123 2.73 -9.81 -3.49
CA ILE A 123 4.09 -10.31 -3.45
C ILE A 123 4.38 -10.75 -2.01
N ASP A 124 4.50 -12.06 -1.83
CA ASP A 124 4.87 -12.66 -0.55
C ASP A 124 3.97 -12.20 0.61
N GLY A 125 2.67 -12.18 0.39
CA GLY A 125 1.69 -11.80 1.41
C GLY A 125 0.32 -11.55 0.82
N GLY A 126 -0.67 -11.29 1.68
CA GLY A 126 -2.02 -10.89 1.29
C GLY A 126 -3.04 -12.01 1.23
N LEU A 127 -2.61 -13.25 1.28
CA LEU A 127 -3.49 -14.41 1.39
C LEU A 127 -3.24 -15.08 2.73
N PRO A 128 -4.29 -15.60 3.37
CA PRO A 128 -4.10 -16.34 4.62
C PRO A 128 -3.24 -17.57 4.38
N PHE A 129 -2.43 -17.90 5.38
CA PHE A 129 -1.68 -19.14 5.34
C PHE A 129 -2.64 -20.33 5.35
N PRO A 130 -2.34 -21.41 4.62
CA PRO A 130 -3.16 -22.60 4.71
C PRO A 130 -3.16 -23.11 6.16
N PRO A 131 -4.31 -23.57 6.67
CA PRO A 131 -4.37 -24.10 8.03
C PRO A 131 -3.43 -25.31 8.15
N PRO A 132 -2.75 -25.48 9.30
CA PRO A 132 -1.97 -26.69 9.53
C PRO A 132 -2.87 -27.91 9.49
N LEU A 133 -2.35 -29.03 8.96
CA LEU A 133 -3.10 -30.28 8.91
C LEU A 133 -3.60 -30.66 10.30
N GLY A 134 -4.93 -30.71 10.48
CA GLY A 134 -5.57 -31.02 11.75
C GLY A 134 -5.56 -29.88 12.77
N GLY A 135 -5.26 -28.65 12.35
CA GLY A 135 -5.20 -27.48 13.23
C GLY A 135 -6.43 -26.59 13.17
N VAL A 136 -6.43 -25.60 14.04
CA VAL A 136 -7.44 -24.53 14.07
C VAL A 136 -7.20 -23.58 12.93
N ASP A 137 -8.26 -23.05 12.36
CA ASP A 137 -8.20 -22.06 11.33
C ASP A 137 -7.58 -20.75 11.86
N GLN A 138 -6.54 -20.26 11.19
CA GLN A 138 -5.80 -19.06 11.60
C GLN A 138 -6.04 -17.85 10.68
N GLU A 139 -7.08 -17.91 9.87
CA GLU A 139 -7.38 -16.83 8.94
C GLU A 139 -7.55 -15.48 9.64
N ASP A 140 -8.28 -15.46 10.75
CA ASP A 140 -8.53 -14.24 11.50
C ASP A 140 -7.23 -13.68 12.09
N ASP A 141 -6.37 -14.55 12.59
CA ASP A 141 -5.08 -14.15 13.14
C ASP A 141 -4.14 -13.57 12.08
N ALA A 142 -4.14 -14.15 10.87
CA ALA A 142 -3.31 -13.64 9.78
C ALA A 142 -3.75 -12.23 9.34
N LEU A 143 -5.05 -11.97 9.31
CA LEU A 143 -5.59 -10.65 8.94
C LEU A 143 -5.46 -9.63 10.07
N ALA A 144 -5.59 -10.07 11.32
CA ALA A 144 -5.45 -9.21 12.50
C ALA A 144 -4.00 -8.92 12.87
N GLY A 145 -3.08 -9.82 12.52
CA GLY A 145 -1.67 -9.75 12.90
C GLY A 145 -0.85 -8.71 12.15
N GLY A 146 -1.43 -7.96 11.25
CA GLY A 146 -0.75 -6.95 10.48
C GLY A 146 -0.53 -5.62 11.21
N GLN A 147 -0.25 -5.68 12.47
CA GLN A 147 -0.01 -4.51 13.32
C GLN A 147 1.31 -3.81 13.03
#